data_ffb306f2e467826e8248565048732c54
#
_entry.id   ffb306f2e467826e8248565048732c54
#
_cell.length_a   1.000
_cell.length_b   1.000
_cell.length_c   1.000
_cell.angle_alpha   90.00
_cell.angle_beta   90.00
_cell.angle_gamma   90.00
#
_symmetry.space_group_name_H-M   'P 1'
#
loop_
_entity.id
_entity.type
_entity.pdbx_description
1 polymer ?
#
loop_
_entity_poly.entity_id
_entity_poly.type
_entity_poly.pdbx_seq_one_letter_code
_entity_poly.pdbx_strand_id
1 'polypeptide(L)'
;AKSGVVLVNGLTHLERQMVAENRLTGDFDLLTGASNSIKRSMLPLAEEIAKRLDKPSGQFYYGLSETVEPGVTGRLQVVLEDGRIIRCFYDEIFADRQEDIPDPELKPYYRQSKYHCLDYISTIGAGFNSVFDLLAARVLETQSLTDLTGLPFTESPDRPREWDHYLTLARKLEAEIGK
;
A
#
# COMPACT_ATOMS: atom_id res chain seq x y z
N ALA A 1 24.63 9.73 22.01
CA ALA A 1 24.73 8.96 20.79
C ALA A 1 23.41 9.08 20.04
N LYS A 2 23.44 9.46 18.75
CA LYS A 2 22.23 9.41 17.92
C LYS A 2 21.90 7.93 17.67
N SER A 3 20.69 7.54 17.99
CA SER A 3 20.22 6.18 17.67
C SER A 3 20.28 5.99 16.15
N GLY A 4 20.85 4.86 15.71
CA GLY A 4 20.87 4.47 14.30
C GLY A 4 19.53 3.96 13.76
N VAL A 5 18.48 3.97 14.62
CA VAL A 5 17.14 3.49 14.25
C VAL A 5 16.35 4.61 13.61
N VAL A 6 15.98 4.45 12.35
CA VAL A 6 15.06 5.36 11.67
C VAL A 6 13.61 5.10 12.11
N LEU A 7 12.79 6.13 12.08
CA LEU A 7 11.38 6.07 12.53
C LEU A 7 10.60 4.95 11.84
N VAL A 8 10.80 4.76 10.54
CA VAL A 8 10.16 3.69 9.76
C VAL A 8 10.42 2.30 10.35
N ASN A 9 11.66 1.99 10.75
CA ASN A 9 11.98 0.68 11.34
C ASN A 9 11.26 0.49 12.68
N GLY A 10 11.14 1.57 13.47
CA GLY A 10 10.39 1.54 14.73
C GLY A 10 8.90 1.30 14.51
N LEU A 11 8.31 1.93 13.50
CA LEU A 11 6.90 1.74 13.13
C LEU A 11 6.64 0.30 12.65
N THR A 12 7.46 -0.20 11.74
CA THR A 12 7.35 -1.59 11.23
C THR A 12 7.51 -2.63 12.36
N HIS A 13 8.42 -2.37 13.32
CA HIS A 13 8.58 -3.24 14.49
C HIS A 13 7.31 -3.29 15.33
N LEU A 14 6.67 -2.15 15.58
CA LEU A 14 5.41 -2.07 16.31
C LEU A 14 4.27 -2.74 15.54
N GLU A 15 4.12 -2.45 14.25
CA GLU A 15 3.08 -3.05 13.39
C GLU A 15 3.16 -4.57 13.38
N ARG A 16 4.37 -5.14 13.30
CA ARG A 16 4.57 -6.60 13.37
C ARG A 16 4.07 -7.20 14.68
N GLN A 17 4.30 -6.52 15.81
CA GLN A 17 3.77 -6.98 17.10
C GLN A 17 2.25 -6.90 17.12
N MET A 18 1.65 -5.78 16.67
CA MET A 18 0.20 -5.63 16.60
C MET A 18 -0.46 -6.74 15.76
N VAL A 19 0.13 -7.07 14.62
CA VAL A 19 -0.34 -8.17 13.76
C VAL A 19 -0.16 -9.53 14.41
N ALA A 20 1.02 -9.81 14.96
CA ALA A 20 1.34 -11.11 15.56
C ALA A 20 0.48 -11.40 16.80
N GLU A 21 0.18 -10.37 17.59
CA GLU A 21 -0.59 -10.47 18.83
C GLU A 21 -2.09 -10.18 18.61
N ASN A 22 -2.50 -9.84 17.37
CA ASN A 22 -3.85 -9.47 16.99
C ASN A 22 -4.48 -8.44 17.94
N ARG A 23 -3.73 -7.39 18.28
CA ARG A 23 -4.18 -6.31 19.17
C ARG A 23 -3.60 -4.96 18.74
N LEU A 24 -4.35 -3.89 18.96
CA LEU A 24 -3.94 -2.51 18.67
C LEU A 24 -3.48 -1.74 19.91
N THR A 25 -3.75 -2.25 21.11
CA THR A 25 -3.49 -1.56 22.38
C THR A 25 -2.75 -2.44 23.37
N GLY A 26 -2.14 -1.83 24.38
CA GLY A 26 -1.38 -2.49 25.42
C GLY A 26 0.11 -2.17 25.34
N ASP A 27 0.89 -2.93 26.11
CA ASP A 27 2.34 -2.74 26.14
C ASP A 27 3.00 -3.41 24.94
N PHE A 28 3.81 -2.64 24.23
CA PHE A 28 4.61 -3.09 23.10
C PHE A 28 6.09 -2.81 23.33
N ASP A 29 6.94 -3.67 22.81
CA ASP A 29 8.38 -3.41 22.76
C ASP A 29 8.67 -2.33 21.70
N LEU A 30 9.30 -1.25 22.14
CA LEU A 30 9.57 -0.09 21.29
C LEU A 30 11.07 0.10 21.10
N LEU A 31 11.51 0.15 19.85
CA LEU A 31 12.92 0.37 19.51
C LEU A 31 13.40 1.74 19.98
N THR A 32 14.53 1.74 20.69
CA THR A 32 15.19 2.97 21.15
C THR A 32 15.51 3.87 19.97
N GLY A 33 15.07 5.12 20.04
CA GLY A 33 15.24 6.14 18.97
C GLY A 33 13.97 6.45 18.20
N ALA A 34 13.03 5.53 18.10
CA ALA A 34 11.70 5.77 17.53
C ALA A 34 10.61 5.86 18.62
N SER A 35 10.87 5.37 19.83
CA SER A 35 9.90 5.21 20.93
C SER A 35 9.12 6.48 21.27
N ASN A 36 9.78 7.65 21.33
CA ASN A 36 9.09 8.89 21.67
C ASN A 36 8.06 9.32 20.60
N SER A 37 8.41 9.20 19.33
CA SER A 37 7.49 9.52 18.23
C SER A 37 6.31 8.54 18.21
N ILE A 38 6.58 7.25 18.39
CA ILE A 38 5.55 6.20 18.45
C ILE A 38 4.57 6.46 19.60
N LYS A 39 5.07 6.73 20.81
CA LYS A 39 4.23 7.02 22.00
C LYS A 39 3.36 8.28 21.84
N ARG A 40 3.85 9.28 21.08
CA ARG A 40 3.14 10.54 20.91
C ARG A 40 2.18 10.57 19.72
N SER A 41 2.34 9.67 18.76
CA SER A 41 1.54 9.67 17.54
C SER A 41 0.83 8.34 17.31
N MET A 42 1.56 7.26 17.05
CA MET A 42 0.96 6.01 16.58
C MET A 42 0.14 5.30 17.65
N LEU A 43 0.62 5.19 18.89
CA LEU A 43 -0.14 4.53 19.94
C LEU A 43 -1.45 5.23 20.27
N PRO A 44 -1.54 6.57 20.42
CA PRO A 44 -2.81 7.25 20.59
C PRO A 44 -3.78 7.04 19.42
N LEU A 45 -3.28 7.01 18.17
CA LEU A 45 -4.11 6.70 17.01
C LEU A 45 -4.62 5.25 17.04
N ALA A 46 -3.78 4.30 17.41
CA ALA A 46 -4.16 2.90 17.54
C ALA A 46 -5.25 2.71 18.64
N GLU A 47 -5.15 3.43 19.75
CA GLU A 47 -6.17 3.44 20.80
C GLU A 47 -7.51 4.01 20.30
N GLU A 48 -7.48 5.10 19.50
CA GLU A 48 -8.70 5.65 18.90
C GLU A 48 -9.33 4.69 17.86
N ILE A 49 -8.51 4.00 17.08
CA ILE A 49 -8.98 2.96 16.17
C ILE A 49 -9.61 1.81 16.95
N ALA A 50 -8.94 1.32 18.00
CA ALA A 50 -9.45 0.22 18.82
C ALA A 50 -10.85 0.51 19.39
N LYS A 51 -11.10 1.74 19.87
CA LYS A 51 -12.42 2.16 20.38
C LYS A 51 -13.53 2.12 19.30
N ARG A 52 -13.15 2.15 18.02
CA ARG A 52 -14.08 2.15 16.89
C ARG A 52 -14.34 0.76 16.32
N LEU A 53 -13.43 -0.20 16.57
CA LEU A 53 -13.57 -1.57 16.07
C LEU A 53 -14.80 -2.31 16.62
N ASP A 54 -15.26 -1.94 17.81
CA ASP A 54 -16.45 -2.52 18.43
C ASP A 54 -17.76 -2.03 17.80
N LYS A 55 -17.70 -1.04 16.92
CA LYS A 55 -18.87 -0.53 16.21
C LYS A 55 -18.95 -1.16 14.84
N PRO A 56 -20.01 -1.92 14.52
CA PRO A 56 -20.20 -2.41 13.16
C PRO A 56 -20.20 -1.20 12.20
N SER A 57 -19.23 -1.18 11.29
CA SER A 57 -19.30 -0.30 10.13
C SER A 57 -19.87 -1.13 8.99
N GLY A 58 -20.82 -0.66 8.22
CA GLY A 58 -21.28 -1.34 7.01
C GLY A 58 -20.20 -1.46 5.93
N GLN A 59 -18.95 -1.12 6.26
CA GLN A 59 -17.81 -1.13 5.36
C GLN A 59 -16.93 -2.35 5.59
N PHE A 60 -16.54 -2.99 4.50
CA PHE A 60 -15.60 -4.11 4.46
C PHE A 60 -14.31 -3.66 3.80
N TYR A 61 -13.20 -3.91 4.47
CA TYR A 61 -11.87 -3.57 4.00
C TYR A 61 -11.16 -4.80 3.50
N TYR A 62 -10.69 -4.75 2.26
CA TYR A 62 -9.87 -5.79 1.64
C TYR A 62 -8.51 -5.23 1.28
N GLY A 63 -7.47 -5.98 1.55
CA GLY A 63 -6.10 -5.58 1.26
C GLY A 63 -5.24 -6.75 0.84
N LEU A 64 -4.47 -6.57 -0.22
CA LEU A 64 -3.50 -7.54 -0.70
C LEU A 64 -2.15 -6.86 -0.90
N SER A 65 -1.08 -7.53 -0.44
CA SER A 65 0.29 -7.05 -0.60
C SER A 65 1.17 -8.21 -1.03
N GLU A 66 1.76 -8.12 -2.22
CA GLU A 66 2.61 -9.18 -2.79
C GLU A 66 3.81 -8.59 -3.53
N THR A 67 4.89 -9.35 -3.60
CA THR A 67 6.01 -9.04 -4.48
C THR A 67 5.54 -9.16 -5.94
N VAL A 68 5.61 -8.08 -6.68
CA VAL A 68 5.18 -7.99 -8.09
C VAL A 68 6.34 -8.12 -9.06
N GLU A 69 7.53 -7.68 -8.62
CA GLU A 69 8.81 -7.89 -9.29
C GLU A 69 9.94 -7.89 -8.24
N PRO A 70 11.15 -8.35 -8.57
CA PRO A 70 12.28 -8.32 -7.65
C PRO A 70 12.53 -6.91 -7.13
N GLY A 71 12.47 -6.75 -5.81
CA GLY A 71 12.69 -5.46 -5.16
C GLY A 71 11.48 -4.53 -5.12
N VAL A 72 10.28 -4.98 -5.57
CA VAL A 72 9.05 -4.18 -5.54
C VAL A 72 7.87 -4.97 -5.00
N THR A 73 7.16 -4.39 -4.07
CA THR A 73 5.93 -4.94 -3.49
C THR A 73 4.73 -4.10 -3.90
N GLY A 74 3.78 -4.69 -4.62
CA GLY A 74 2.48 -4.10 -4.92
C GLY A 74 1.53 -4.20 -3.73
N ARG A 75 0.75 -3.16 -3.50
CA ARG A 75 -0.27 -3.08 -2.43
C ARG A 75 -1.57 -2.58 -3.03
N LEU A 76 -2.61 -3.41 -2.99
CA LEU A 76 -3.96 -3.05 -3.42
C LEU A 76 -4.89 -3.05 -2.21
N GLN A 77 -5.65 -1.97 -2.05
CA GLN A 77 -6.60 -1.75 -0.96
C GLN A 77 -7.94 -1.34 -1.52
N VAL A 78 -9.01 -1.98 -1.05
CA VAL A 78 -10.37 -1.75 -1.52
C VAL A 78 -11.30 -1.68 -0.31
N VAL A 79 -12.23 -0.72 -0.33
CA VAL A 79 -13.30 -0.64 0.67
C VAL A 79 -14.64 -0.79 -0.03
N LEU A 80 -15.45 -1.72 0.49
CA LEU A 80 -16.81 -1.95 0.05
C LEU A 80 -17.80 -1.44 1.11
N GLU A 81 -18.90 -0.86 0.66
CA GLU A 81 -20.06 -0.52 1.46
C GLU A 81 -21.32 -0.95 0.68
N ASP A 82 -22.19 -1.70 1.32
CA ASP A 82 -23.40 -2.26 0.69
C ASP A 82 -23.13 -2.99 -0.65
N GLY A 83 -22.01 -3.73 -0.70
CA GLY A 83 -21.59 -4.47 -1.89
C GLY A 83 -20.99 -3.61 -3.01
N ARG A 84 -20.82 -2.31 -2.81
CA ARG A 84 -20.22 -1.38 -3.78
C ARG A 84 -18.81 -1.00 -3.37
N ILE A 85 -17.93 -0.90 -4.34
CA ILE A 85 -16.58 -0.36 -4.13
C ILE A 85 -16.70 1.16 -3.92
N ILE A 86 -16.37 1.63 -2.72
CA ILE A 86 -16.38 3.07 -2.37
C ILE A 86 -14.99 3.67 -2.30
N ARG A 87 -13.94 2.84 -2.27
CA ARG A 87 -12.55 3.27 -2.32
C ARG A 87 -11.68 2.18 -2.95
N CYS A 88 -10.75 2.62 -3.78
CA CYS A 88 -9.67 1.79 -4.34
C CYS A 88 -8.36 2.57 -4.24
N PHE A 89 -7.30 1.90 -3.80
CA PHE A 89 -5.96 2.48 -3.75
C PHE A 89 -4.93 1.43 -4.13
N TYR A 90 -4.02 1.79 -5.03
CA TYR A 90 -2.90 0.95 -5.42
C TYR A 90 -1.59 1.71 -5.28
N ASP A 91 -0.57 1.04 -4.78
CA ASP A 91 0.78 1.55 -4.67
C ASP A 91 1.80 0.43 -4.89
N GLU A 92 2.99 0.82 -5.29
CA GLU A 92 4.16 -0.04 -5.33
C GLU A 92 5.26 0.53 -4.44
N ILE A 93 5.85 -0.32 -3.60
CA ILE A 93 6.86 0.08 -2.63
C ILE A 93 8.16 -0.65 -2.92
N PHE A 94 9.24 0.09 -3.03
CA PHE A 94 10.58 -0.46 -3.21
C PHE A 94 11.06 -1.18 -1.94
N ALA A 95 11.90 -2.20 -2.15
CA ALA A 95 12.48 -3.01 -1.08
C ALA A 95 13.17 -2.18 0.00
N ASP A 96 13.27 -2.74 1.20
CA ASP A 96 13.86 -2.10 2.37
C ASP A 96 15.37 -1.87 2.27
N ARG A 97 16.05 -2.60 1.37
CA ARG A 97 17.50 -2.51 1.17
C ARG A 97 17.81 -2.29 -0.30
N GLN A 98 18.80 -1.46 -0.58
CA GLN A 98 19.24 -1.14 -1.95
C GLN A 98 19.72 -2.35 -2.72
N GLU A 99 20.36 -3.32 -2.03
CA GLU A 99 20.87 -4.55 -2.64
C GLU A 99 19.75 -5.49 -3.13
N ASP A 100 18.56 -5.37 -2.60
CA ASP A 100 17.38 -6.14 -3.01
C ASP A 100 16.70 -5.57 -4.27
N ILE A 101 17.13 -4.39 -4.73
CA ILE A 101 16.65 -3.74 -5.96
C ILE A 101 17.67 -4.04 -7.07
N PRO A 102 17.32 -4.88 -8.07
CA PRO A 102 18.26 -5.30 -9.11
C PRO A 102 18.72 -4.14 -10.01
N ASP A 103 17.79 -3.23 -10.35
CA ASP A 103 18.08 -2.09 -11.23
C ASP A 103 18.86 -1.00 -10.47
N PRO A 104 20.11 -0.69 -10.90
CA PRO A 104 20.91 0.34 -10.24
C PRO A 104 20.27 1.74 -10.25
N GLU A 105 19.49 2.06 -11.28
CA GLU A 105 18.82 3.37 -11.41
C GLU A 105 17.67 3.53 -10.41
N LEU A 106 17.09 2.42 -9.97
CA LEU A 106 16.00 2.40 -9.00
C LEU A 106 16.47 2.29 -7.55
N LYS A 107 17.74 1.94 -7.30
CA LYS A 107 18.29 1.80 -5.94
C LYS A 107 18.14 3.05 -5.05
N PRO A 108 18.21 4.29 -5.57
CA PRO A 108 17.97 5.48 -4.75
C PRO A 108 16.57 5.55 -4.13
N TYR A 109 15.61 4.87 -4.73
CA TYR A 109 14.21 4.86 -4.27
C TYR A 109 13.91 3.80 -3.19
N TYR A 110 14.91 3.06 -2.68
CA TYR A 110 14.67 2.06 -1.65
C TYR A 110 13.80 2.59 -0.50
N ARG A 111 12.86 1.78 -0.02
CA ARG A 111 11.84 2.12 0.98
C ARG A 111 10.82 3.16 0.56
N GLN A 112 10.89 3.66 -0.65
CA GLN A 112 9.94 4.66 -1.11
C GLN A 112 8.73 4.00 -1.75
N SER A 113 7.59 4.64 -1.54
CA SER A 113 6.36 4.39 -2.27
C SER A 113 6.45 5.09 -3.62
N LYS A 114 6.12 4.41 -4.70
CA LYS A 114 6.07 5.03 -6.03
C LYS A 114 4.97 6.10 -6.11
N TYR A 115 3.84 5.87 -5.42
CA TYR A 115 2.72 6.80 -5.41
C TYR A 115 3.06 8.13 -4.72
N HIS A 116 3.82 8.08 -3.63
CA HIS A 116 4.18 9.28 -2.85
C HIS A 116 5.55 9.86 -3.22
N CYS A 117 6.31 9.24 -4.10
CA CYS A 117 7.61 9.72 -4.56
C CYS A 117 7.43 10.67 -5.74
N LEU A 118 7.65 11.96 -5.52
CA LEU A 118 7.49 12.98 -6.57
C LEU A 118 8.56 12.89 -7.67
N ASP A 119 9.71 12.32 -7.34
CA ASP A 119 10.84 12.17 -8.28
C ASP A 119 10.72 10.89 -9.14
N TYR A 120 9.82 9.98 -8.76
CA TYR A 120 9.62 8.76 -9.52
C TYR A 120 8.68 9.02 -10.70
N ILE A 121 9.22 8.84 -11.90
CA ILE A 121 8.46 8.91 -13.16
C ILE A 121 8.28 7.48 -13.67
N SER A 122 7.05 7.08 -13.91
CA SER A 122 6.75 5.78 -14.50
C SER A 122 7.28 5.67 -15.94
N THR A 123 7.35 4.45 -16.46
CA THR A 123 7.83 4.18 -17.82
C THR A 123 7.06 4.93 -18.92
N ILE A 124 5.87 5.41 -18.64
CA ILE A 124 5.06 6.23 -19.57
C ILE A 124 5.34 7.73 -19.47
N GLY A 125 6.34 8.16 -18.70
CA GLY A 125 6.69 9.58 -18.56
C GLY A 125 5.71 10.40 -17.70
N ALA A 126 4.82 9.76 -16.95
CA ALA A 126 3.89 10.40 -16.02
C ALA A 126 4.18 9.98 -14.57
N GLY A 127 3.82 10.81 -13.61
CA GLY A 127 3.86 10.44 -12.20
C GLY A 127 2.97 9.23 -11.92
N PHE A 128 3.46 8.30 -11.12
CA PHE A 128 2.73 7.09 -10.76
C PHE A 128 1.34 7.41 -10.16
N ASN A 129 1.28 8.38 -9.25
CA ASN A 129 0.03 8.83 -8.63
C ASN A 129 -1.01 9.27 -9.68
N SER A 130 -0.61 10.06 -10.67
CA SER A 130 -1.55 10.59 -11.68
C SER A 130 -2.20 9.46 -12.49
N VAL A 131 -1.44 8.40 -12.78
CA VAL A 131 -1.93 7.23 -13.52
C VAL A 131 -2.89 6.39 -12.66
N PHE A 132 -2.52 6.16 -11.40
CA PHE A 132 -3.32 5.32 -10.50
C PHE A 132 -4.51 6.04 -9.88
N ASP A 133 -4.53 7.37 -9.84
CA ASP A 133 -5.73 8.14 -9.51
C ASP A 133 -6.81 7.97 -10.61
N LEU A 134 -6.41 7.94 -11.89
CA LEU A 134 -7.33 7.62 -13.00
C LEU A 134 -7.87 6.19 -12.89
N LEU A 135 -7.01 5.24 -12.54
CA LEU A 135 -7.42 3.87 -12.29
C LEU A 135 -8.44 3.78 -11.15
N ALA A 136 -8.17 4.41 -10.01
CA ALA A 136 -9.08 4.41 -8.88
C ALA A 136 -10.45 5.00 -9.25
N ALA A 137 -10.46 6.10 -10.00
CA ALA A 137 -11.70 6.68 -10.52
C ALA A 137 -12.45 5.70 -11.44
N ARG A 138 -11.73 5.01 -12.33
CA ARG A 138 -12.33 3.99 -13.22
C ARG A 138 -12.94 2.83 -12.46
N VAL A 139 -12.24 2.30 -11.46
CA VAL A 139 -12.75 1.23 -10.59
C VAL A 139 -14.04 1.66 -9.87
N LEU A 140 -14.10 2.88 -9.37
CA LEU A 140 -15.31 3.41 -8.71
C LEU A 140 -16.47 3.58 -9.69
N GLU A 141 -16.20 3.95 -10.94
CA GLU A 141 -17.20 4.09 -11.99
C GLU A 141 -17.75 2.72 -12.42
N THR A 142 -16.88 1.78 -12.76
CA THR A 142 -17.25 0.47 -13.31
C THR A 142 -17.62 -0.57 -12.27
N GLN A 143 -17.23 -0.34 -11.02
CA GLN A 143 -17.38 -1.31 -9.93
C GLN A 143 -16.65 -2.65 -10.20
N SER A 144 -15.60 -2.63 -11.01
CA SER A 144 -14.73 -3.76 -11.34
C SER A 144 -13.28 -3.40 -11.08
N LEU A 145 -12.53 -4.29 -10.46
CA LEU A 145 -11.08 -4.11 -10.23
C LEU A 145 -10.28 -4.42 -11.51
N THR A 146 -10.84 -5.17 -12.44
CA THR A 146 -10.12 -5.68 -13.61
C THR A 146 -10.49 -4.99 -14.93
N ASP A 147 -11.52 -4.14 -14.94
CA ASP A 147 -11.91 -3.37 -16.13
C ASP A 147 -11.08 -2.09 -16.28
N LEU A 148 -10.02 -2.19 -17.08
CA LEU A 148 -9.16 -1.05 -17.43
C LEU A 148 -9.57 -0.37 -18.76
N THR A 149 -10.70 -0.72 -19.33
CA THR A 149 -11.16 -0.16 -20.62
C THR A 149 -11.26 1.36 -20.56
N GLY A 150 -10.69 2.02 -21.55
CA GLY A 150 -10.70 3.49 -21.66
C GLY A 150 -9.64 4.21 -20.83
N LEU A 151 -8.84 3.51 -20.05
CA LEU A 151 -7.67 4.13 -19.41
C LEU A 151 -6.53 4.34 -20.41
N PRO A 152 -5.70 5.38 -20.22
CA PRO A 152 -4.55 5.63 -21.06
C PRO A 152 -3.60 4.42 -21.12
N PHE A 153 -3.04 4.16 -22.30
CA PHE A 153 -2.01 3.13 -22.53
C PHE A 153 -2.44 1.67 -22.30
N THR A 154 -3.73 1.37 -22.06
CA THR A 154 -4.17 -0.01 -21.85
C THR A 154 -4.01 -0.90 -23.07
N GLU A 155 -4.15 -0.31 -24.26
CA GLU A 155 -4.03 -0.99 -25.57
C GLU A 155 -2.69 -0.70 -26.25
N SER A 156 -1.79 0.03 -25.61
CA SER A 156 -0.48 0.37 -26.17
C SER A 156 0.47 -0.83 -26.09
N PRO A 157 1.31 -1.10 -27.11
CA PRO A 157 2.41 -2.05 -27.00
C PRO A 157 3.43 -1.64 -25.93
N ASP A 158 3.52 -0.35 -25.63
CA ASP A 158 4.37 0.22 -24.57
C ASP A 158 3.62 0.33 -23.24
N ARG A 159 2.64 -0.53 -23.01
CA ARG A 159 1.85 -0.57 -21.79
C ARG A 159 2.75 -0.68 -20.57
N PRO A 160 2.54 0.16 -19.54
CA PRO A 160 3.32 0.10 -18.32
C PRO A 160 3.19 -1.27 -17.65
N ARG A 161 4.31 -1.83 -17.22
CA ARG A 161 4.32 -3.08 -16.44
C ARG A 161 3.51 -2.98 -15.15
N GLU A 162 3.38 -1.79 -14.59
CA GLU A 162 2.58 -1.51 -13.41
C GLU A 162 1.09 -1.87 -13.58
N TRP A 163 0.56 -1.82 -14.81
CA TRP A 163 -0.79 -2.34 -15.11
C TRP A 163 -0.88 -3.85 -14.92
N ASP A 164 0.15 -4.60 -15.32
CA ASP A 164 0.18 -6.05 -15.15
C ASP A 164 0.36 -6.45 -13.69
N HIS A 165 1.18 -5.68 -12.95
CA HIS A 165 1.33 -5.82 -11.51
C HIS A 165 -0.01 -5.59 -10.81
N TYR A 166 -0.67 -4.48 -11.10
CA TYR A 166 -1.99 -4.16 -10.57
C TYR A 166 -3.00 -5.27 -10.88
N LEU A 167 -3.13 -5.67 -12.15
CA LEU A 167 -4.09 -6.71 -12.57
C LEU A 167 -3.83 -8.06 -11.90
N THR A 168 -2.59 -8.37 -11.58
CA THR A 168 -2.25 -9.59 -10.84
C THR A 168 -2.89 -9.59 -9.45
N LEU A 169 -2.78 -8.46 -8.73
CA LEU A 169 -3.40 -8.32 -7.42
C LEU A 169 -4.93 -8.17 -7.54
N ALA A 170 -5.41 -7.41 -8.51
CA ALA A 170 -6.82 -7.15 -8.75
C ALA A 170 -7.63 -8.44 -8.96
N ARG A 171 -7.14 -9.35 -9.81
CA ARG A 171 -7.79 -10.65 -10.06
C ARG A 171 -7.88 -11.52 -8.81
N LYS A 172 -6.83 -11.54 -7.99
CA LYS A 172 -6.83 -12.29 -6.73
C LYS A 172 -7.82 -11.69 -5.73
N LEU A 173 -7.82 -10.36 -5.58
CA LEU A 173 -8.69 -9.69 -4.65
C LEU A 173 -10.17 -9.77 -5.07
N GLU A 174 -10.46 -9.64 -6.36
CA GLU A 174 -11.81 -9.79 -6.91
C GLU A 174 -12.38 -11.19 -6.65
N ALA A 175 -11.54 -12.24 -6.76
CA ALA A 175 -11.91 -13.61 -6.44
C ALA A 175 -12.16 -13.83 -4.92
N GLU A 176 -11.58 -13.02 -4.05
CA GLU A 176 -11.84 -13.08 -2.61
C GLU A 176 -13.12 -12.32 -2.23
N ILE A 177 -13.36 -11.17 -2.85
CA ILE A 177 -14.58 -10.36 -2.63
C ILE A 177 -15.84 -11.10 -3.10
N GLY A 178 -15.75 -11.91 -4.14
CA GLY A 178 -16.85 -12.69 -4.70
C GLY A 178 -17.23 -13.97 -3.94
N LYS A 179 -16.54 -14.28 -2.82
CA LYS A 179 -16.84 -15.43 -1.94
C LYS A 179 -17.76 -15.02 -0.81
#